data_0d514924682613e2a380b9171bfc3b2f
#
_entry.id   0d514924682613e2a380b9171bfc3b2f
#
_cell.length_a   1.000
_cell.length_b   1.000
_cell.length_c   1.000
_cell.angle_alpha   90.00
_cell.angle_beta   90.00
_cell.angle_gamma   90.00
#
_symmetry.space_group_name_H-M   'P 1'
#
loop_
_entity.id
_entity.type
_entity.pdbx_description
1 polymer ?
#
loop_
_entity_poly.entity_id
_entity_poly.type
_entity_poly.pdbx_seq_one_letter_code
_entity_poly.pdbx_strand_id
1 'polypeptide(L)'
;MSAINKTPPHVLDAAADWLVLLHSGEMTALQQQQFEQWKAEKKEHQLALQQMEKFSHGLSNLAGNFPSKALVQSNQKFNLAAKRNMLLSLSGLVIVGLSAYFIPWEKWQSDYHTKVGEIKKVSLKDGSQLIMASDCYVDVNFTQEKRQIKLIDGEIYIETAKDAQHRPFIVETKNGSVEALGTQFTVRQENSEQTKVKVYKHAVAIEPENSSKRQILKQGQRAFFDEKYISKALPLDNDQPYWTQQLLVVDQWPLQKVLDELFRYKKGTYHLAPELKNIKISGVFSLKNPEQSLETLAYSHQLELTYYSPYLLNIKKR
;
A
#
# COMPACT_ATOMS: atom_id res chain seq x y z
N MET A 1 -11.16 23.16 6.29
CA MET A 1 -9.80 22.68 6.00
C MET A 1 -9.16 22.34 7.34
N SER A 2 -9.23 21.09 7.76
CA SER A 2 -8.72 20.67 9.06
C SER A 2 -7.59 19.69 8.81
N ALA A 3 -6.36 20.10 9.17
CA ALA A 3 -5.21 19.22 9.20
C ALA A 3 -5.52 18.08 10.18
N ILE A 4 -5.64 16.87 9.68
CA ILE A 4 -5.69 15.65 10.51
C ILE A 4 -4.30 15.50 11.11
N ASN A 5 -4.13 16.05 12.31
CA ASN A 5 -2.95 15.82 13.12
C ASN A 5 -2.91 14.32 13.43
N LYS A 6 -2.03 13.57 12.75
CA LYS A 6 -1.81 12.14 13.04
C LYS A 6 -1.20 12.06 14.44
N THR A 7 -2.00 11.65 15.41
CA THR A 7 -1.52 11.36 16.77
C THR A 7 -0.42 10.29 16.68
N PRO A 8 0.76 10.49 17.27
CA PRO A 8 1.85 9.53 17.23
C PRO A 8 1.44 8.15 17.77
N PRO A 9 1.88 7.03 17.19
CA PRO A 9 1.48 5.68 17.60
C PRO A 9 1.66 5.40 19.10
N HIS A 10 2.77 5.82 19.69
CA HIS A 10 3.04 5.62 21.12
C HIS A 10 2.07 6.37 22.05
N VAL A 11 1.44 7.47 21.58
CA VAL A 11 0.42 8.20 22.33
C VAL A 11 -0.93 7.48 22.26
N LEU A 12 -1.22 6.83 21.11
CA LEU A 12 -2.41 5.99 20.97
C LEU A 12 -2.31 4.73 21.83
N ASP A 13 -1.14 4.11 21.90
CA ASP A 13 -0.90 2.95 22.75
C ASP A 13 -1.11 3.31 24.23
N ALA A 14 -0.54 4.42 24.69
CA ALA A 14 -0.73 4.91 26.06
C ALA A 14 -2.21 5.26 26.35
N ALA A 15 -2.94 5.83 25.39
CA ALA A 15 -4.38 6.11 25.53
C ALA A 15 -5.20 4.82 25.63
N ALA A 16 -4.83 3.77 24.88
CA ALA A 16 -5.47 2.46 24.98
C ALA A 16 -5.28 1.82 26.36
N ASP A 17 -4.05 1.86 26.89
CA ASP A 17 -3.74 1.34 28.22
C ASP A 17 -4.54 2.05 29.33
N TRP A 18 -4.66 3.38 29.25
CA TRP A 18 -5.48 4.15 30.18
C TRP A 18 -6.97 3.84 30.08
N LEU A 19 -7.50 3.64 28.88
CA LEU A 19 -8.91 3.27 28.68
C LEU A 19 -9.21 1.87 29.21
N VAL A 20 -8.30 0.91 29.05
CA VAL A 20 -8.43 -0.42 29.65
C VAL A 20 -8.49 -0.33 31.18
N LEU A 21 -7.62 0.47 31.79
CA LEU A 21 -7.60 0.70 33.25
C LEU A 21 -8.89 1.39 33.73
N LEU A 22 -9.38 2.40 33.00
CA LEU A 22 -10.63 3.11 33.31
C LEU A 22 -11.85 2.18 33.28
N HIS A 23 -11.91 1.28 32.28
CA HIS A 23 -13.05 0.36 32.12
C HIS A 23 -12.92 -0.89 33.00
N SER A 24 -11.76 -1.17 33.58
CA SER A 24 -11.57 -2.30 34.50
C SER A 24 -12.29 -2.12 35.85
N GLY A 25 -12.59 -0.87 36.23
CA GLY A 25 -13.18 -0.52 37.53
C GLY A 25 -12.25 -0.74 38.72
N GLU A 26 -10.97 -1.07 38.50
CA GLU A 26 -9.98 -1.39 39.53
C GLU A 26 -8.88 -0.31 39.65
N MET A 27 -9.13 0.89 39.15
CA MET A 27 -8.17 1.99 39.20
C MET A 27 -7.90 2.46 40.63
N THR A 28 -6.64 2.39 41.04
CA THR A 28 -6.23 2.91 42.36
C THR A 28 -6.22 4.45 42.35
N ALA A 29 -6.34 5.08 43.53
CA ALA A 29 -6.27 6.55 43.64
C ALA A 29 -4.98 7.14 43.03
N LEU A 30 -3.85 6.42 43.13
CA LEU A 30 -2.58 6.82 42.56
C LEU A 30 -2.63 6.76 41.00
N GLN A 31 -3.19 5.70 40.45
CA GLN A 31 -3.35 5.55 39.01
C GLN A 31 -4.31 6.59 38.45
N GLN A 32 -5.35 6.93 39.15
CA GLN A 32 -6.28 7.99 38.77
C GLN A 32 -5.60 9.36 38.69
N GLN A 33 -4.74 9.68 39.67
CA GLN A 33 -3.93 10.89 39.65
C GLN A 33 -2.94 10.91 38.49
N GLN A 34 -2.28 9.79 38.21
CA GLN A 34 -1.36 9.65 37.07
C GLN A 34 -2.08 9.81 35.73
N PHE A 35 -3.28 9.26 35.58
CA PHE A 35 -4.12 9.43 34.41
C PHE A 35 -4.49 10.89 34.16
N GLU A 36 -4.96 11.60 35.17
CA GLU A 36 -5.32 13.01 35.04
C GLU A 36 -4.09 13.89 34.72
N GLN A 37 -2.92 13.60 35.29
CA GLN A 37 -1.67 14.26 34.95
C GLN A 37 -1.30 14.01 33.49
N TRP A 38 -1.30 12.75 33.05
CA TRP A 38 -0.99 12.38 31.65
C TRP A 38 -1.96 13.04 30.65
N LYS A 39 -3.26 13.04 30.93
CA LYS A 39 -4.30 13.68 30.13
C LYS A 39 -4.12 15.19 30.03
N ALA A 40 -3.66 15.85 31.10
CA ALA A 40 -3.44 17.30 31.16
C ALA A 40 -2.11 17.73 30.50
N GLU A 41 -1.13 16.83 30.37
CA GLU A 41 0.25 17.15 29.94
C GLU A 41 0.32 17.67 28.51
N LYS A 42 -0.44 17.05 27.59
CA LYS A 42 -0.44 17.44 26.16
C LYS A 42 -1.82 17.34 25.54
N LYS A 43 -2.12 18.28 24.64
CA LYS A 43 -3.37 18.28 23.86
C LYS A 43 -3.52 17.03 22.98
N GLU A 44 -2.40 16.42 22.56
CA GLU A 44 -2.35 15.18 21.78
C GLU A 44 -2.87 13.97 22.58
N HIS A 45 -2.67 13.94 23.89
CA HIS A 45 -3.17 12.89 24.79
C HIS A 45 -4.70 12.92 24.87
N GLN A 46 -5.30 14.12 24.94
CA GLN A 46 -6.75 14.29 24.94
C GLN A 46 -7.37 13.87 23.61
N LEU A 47 -6.72 14.21 22.48
CA LEU A 47 -7.18 13.80 21.15
C LEU A 47 -7.10 12.29 20.97
N ALA A 48 -6.04 11.64 21.45
CA ALA A 48 -5.90 10.19 21.43
C ALA A 48 -7.03 9.49 22.20
N LEU A 49 -7.35 9.96 23.41
CA LEU A 49 -8.47 9.43 24.19
C LEU A 49 -9.80 9.58 23.45
N GLN A 50 -10.10 10.75 22.88
CA GLN A 50 -11.33 10.97 22.13
C GLN A 50 -11.43 10.07 20.88
N GLN A 51 -10.32 9.82 20.21
CA GLN A 51 -10.28 8.90 19.07
C GLN A 51 -10.60 7.47 19.50
N MET A 52 -10.01 7.02 20.60
CA MET A 52 -10.24 5.68 21.17
C MET A 52 -11.66 5.50 21.72
N GLU A 53 -12.23 6.51 22.36
CA GLU A 53 -13.63 6.49 22.84
C GLU A 53 -14.63 6.40 21.68
N LYS A 54 -14.45 7.19 20.62
CA LYS A 54 -15.27 7.09 19.40
C LYS A 54 -15.20 5.71 18.77
N PHE A 55 -14.03 5.12 18.79
CA PHE A 55 -13.82 3.76 18.27
C PHE A 55 -14.55 2.71 19.13
N SER A 56 -14.47 2.81 20.47
CA SER A 56 -15.16 1.89 21.39
C SER A 56 -16.70 1.99 21.26
N HIS A 57 -17.24 3.20 21.09
CA HIS A 57 -18.66 3.43 20.81
C HIS A 57 -19.09 2.92 19.43
N GLY A 58 -18.22 2.99 18.41
CA GLY A 58 -18.47 2.40 17.10
C GLY A 58 -18.59 0.88 17.15
N LEU A 59 -17.73 0.23 17.92
CA LEU A 59 -17.76 -1.23 18.13
C LEU A 59 -18.99 -1.70 18.91
N SER A 60 -19.46 -0.95 19.91
CA SER A 60 -20.68 -1.29 20.67
C SER A 60 -21.95 -1.24 19.79
N ASN A 61 -21.96 -0.40 18.77
CA ASN A 61 -23.05 -0.32 17.80
C ASN A 61 -23.03 -1.43 16.73
N LEU A 62 -21.85 -2.02 16.45
CA LEU A 62 -21.69 -3.16 15.52
C LEU A 62 -21.98 -4.51 16.21
N ALA A 63 -21.77 -4.59 17.51
CA ALA A 63 -22.08 -5.79 18.32
C ALA A 63 -23.56 -5.79 18.76
N GLY A 64 -24.46 -5.65 17.81
CA GLY A 64 -25.91 -5.62 18.06
C GLY A 64 -26.38 -6.68 19.04
N ASN A 65 -26.97 -6.23 20.16
CA ASN A 65 -27.74 -7.02 21.13
C ASN A 65 -27.02 -8.10 21.95
N PHE A 66 -25.98 -7.73 22.67
CA PHE A 66 -25.64 -8.45 23.90
C PHE A 66 -26.41 -7.83 25.07
N PRO A 67 -27.22 -8.61 25.82
CA PRO A 67 -28.03 -8.05 26.91
C PRO A 67 -27.13 -7.59 28.06
N SER A 68 -26.94 -6.30 28.17
CA SER A 68 -26.15 -5.63 29.23
C SER A 68 -26.70 -5.87 30.66
N LYS A 69 -27.89 -6.49 30.79
CA LYS A 69 -28.52 -6.84 32.07
C LYS A 69 -28.00 -8.13 32.72
N ALA A 70 -27.23 -8.96 32.02
CA ALA A 70 -26.71 -10.22 32.57
C ALA A 70 -25.43 -10.05 33.40
N LEU A 71 -24.76 -8.88 33.34
CA LEU A 71 -23.46 -8.64 34.00
C LEU A 71 -23.56 -7.93 35.35
N VAL A 72 -24.75 -7.45 35.76
CA VAL A 72 -24.89 -6.62 36.99
C VAL A 72 -25.45 -7.40 38.19
N GLN A 73 -25.88 -8.65 38.04
CA GLN A 73 -26.48 -9.42 39.14
C GLN A 73 -25.84 -10.79 39.39
N SER A 74 -24.52 -10.87 39.51
CA SER A 74 -23.93 -12.01 40.19
C SER A 74 -22.90 -11.58 41.24
N ASN A 75 -23.42 -11.33 42.40
CA ASN A 75 -22.63 -11.14 43.66
C ASN A 75 -22.14 -12.54 44.15
N GLN A 76 -21.36 -13.25 43.30
CA GLN A 76 -20.69 -14.48 43.70
C GLN A 76 -19.18 -14.32 43.52
N LYS A 77 -18.44 -14.74 44.56
CA LYS A 77 -16.96 -14.75 44.63
C LYS A 77 -16.35 -15.36 43.39
N PHE A 78 -16.04 -14.55 42.40
CA PHE A 78 -15.30 -14.98 41.23
C PHE A 78 -13.85 -15.30 41.61
N ASN A 79 -13.42 -16.52 41.34
CA ASN A 79 -12.04 -16.97 41.46
C ASN A 79 -11.10 -16.07 40.65
N LEU A 80 -9.95 -15.69 41.23
CA LEU A 80 -8.90 -14.91 40.55
C LEU A 80 -8.49 -15.49 39.16
N ALA A 81 -8.57 -16.80 39.00
CA ALA A 81 -8.32 -17.49 37.73
C ALA A 81 -9.39 -17.16 36.65
N ALA A 82 -10.66 -17.01 37.01
CA ALA A 82 -11.73 -16.66 36.08
C ALA A 82 -11.62 -15.19 35.63
N LYS A 83 -11.23 -14.26 36.53
CA LYS A 83 -10.94 -12.87 36.18
C LYS A 83 -9.77 -12.75 35.21
N ARG A 84 -8.69 -13.51 35.42
CA ARG A 84 -7.53 -13.53 34.52
C ARG A 84 -7.90 -14.08 33.13
N ASN A 85 -8.70 -15.12 33.06
CA ASN A 85 -9.13 -15.69 31.78
C ASN A 85 -10.12 -14.77 31.03
N MET A 86 -10.96 -14.02 31.74
CA MET A 86 -11.85 -13.04 31.15
C MET A 86 -11.09 -11.81 30.62
N LEU A 87 -10.05 -11.34 31.33
CA LEU A 87 -9.16 -10.27 30.86
C LEU A 87 -8.36 -10.73 29.61
N LEU A 88 -7.88 -11.95 29.59
CA LEU A 88 -7.18 -12.52 28.42
C LEU A 88 -8.10 -12.71 27.22
N SER A 89 -9.40 -13.00 27.42
CA SER A 89 -10.36 -13.10 26.31
C SER A 89 -10.76 -11.74 25.75
N LEU A 90 -10.88 -10.71 26.61
CA LEU A 90 -11.15 -9.32 26.15
C LEU A 90 -9.94 -8.73 25.42
N SER A 91 -8.72 -8.92 25.92
CA SER A 91 -7.51 -8.48 25.20
C SER A 91 -7.32 -9.21 23.89
N GLY A 92 -7.64 -10.50 23.81
CA GLY A 92 -7.66 -11.27 22.57
C GLY A 92 -8.65 -10.73 21.53
N LEU A 93 -9.85 -10.34 21.94
CA LEU A 93 -10.87 -9.73 21.06
C LEU A 93 -10.45 -8.35 20.55
N VAL A 94 -9.81 -7.53 21.38
CA VAL A 94 -9.28 -6.22 20.98
C VAL A 94 -8.14 -6.38 19.99
N ILE A 95 -7.22 -7.33 20.21
CA ILE A 95 -6.10 -7.62 19.29
C ILE A 95 -6.65 -8.13 17.95
N VAL A 96 -7.63 -9.03 17.96
CA VAL A 96 -8.28 -9.54 16.74
C VAL A 96 -9.02 -8.41 16.01
N GLY A 97 -9.74 -7.54 16.72
CA GLY A 97 -10.42 -6.39 16.13
C GLY A 97 -9.46 -5.37 15.51
N LEU A 98 -8.36 -5.07 16.18
CA LEU A 98 -7.31 -4.19 15.66
C LEU A 98 -6.58 -4.83 14.47
N SER A 99 -6.25 -6.12 14.55
CA SER A 99 -5.61 -6.82 13.42
C SER A 99 -6.52 -6.89 12.20
N ALA A 100 -7.83 -7.08 12.38
CA ALA A 100 -8.81 -7.06 11.29
C ALA A 100 -8.90 -5.69 10.59
N TYR A 101 -8.69 -4.59 11.31
CA TYR A 101 -8.67 -3.24 10.71
C TYR A 101 -7.44 -2.98 9.83
N PHE A 102 -6.28 -3.61 10.17
CA PHE A 102 -5.04 -3.49 9.39
C PHE A 102 -4.90 -4.52 8.26
N ILE A 103 -5.81 -5.49 8.18
CA ILE A 103 -5.79 -6.45 7.07
C ILE A 103 -6.26 -5.75 5.80
N PRO A 104 -5.47 -5.75 4.72
CA PRO A 104 -5.86 -5.17 3.43
C PRO A 104 -6.87 -6.08 2.71
N TRP A 105 -8.13 -6.07 3.15
CA TRP A 105 -9.21 -6.92 2.62
C TRP A 105 -9.36 -6.81 1.10
N GLU A 106 -9.17 -5.61 0.54
CA GLU A 106 -9.23 -5.37 -0.90
C GLU A 106 -8.20 -6.22 -1.66
N LYS A 107 -6.99 -6.40 -1.12
CA LYS A 107 -5.96 -7.25 -1.74
C LYS A 107 -6.35 -8.73 -1.71
N TRP A 108 -7.01 -9.19 -0.67
CA TRP A 108 -7.40 -10.60 -0.52
C TRP A 108 -8.59 -11.00 -1.38
N GLN A 109 -9.45 -10.04 -1.73
CA GLN A 109 -10.65 -10.25 -2.54
C GLN A 109 -10.42 -9.96 -4.02
N SER A 110 -9.20 -9.54 -4.43
CA SER A 110 -8.91 -9.18 -5.81
C SER A 110 -9.10 -10.36 -6.77
N ASP A 111 -9.70 -10.10 -7.94
CA ASP A 111 -9.94 -11.10 -9.00
C ASP A 111 -8.63 -11.71 -9.51
N TYR A 112 -7.61 -10.89 -9.63
CA TYR A 112 -6.26 -11.27 -10.07
C TYR A 112 -5.21 -10.69 -9.16
N HIS A 113 -4.24 -11.52 -8.80
CA HIS A 113 -3.04 -11.05 -8.08
C HIS A 113 -1.79 -11.80 -8.55
N THR A 114 -0.64 -11.21 -8.28
CA THR A 114 0.69 -11.79 -8.49
C THR A 114 1.47 -11.78 -7.18
N LYS A 115 2.33 -12.79 -7.01
CA LYS A 115 3.29 -12.83 -5.89
C LYS A 115 4.49 -11.94 -6.20
N VAL A 116 5.30 -11.66 -5.17
CA VAL A 116 6.59 -10.99 -5.35
C VAL A 116 7.48 -11.83 -6.29
N GLY A 117 7.97 -11.19 -7.36
CA GLY A 117 8.78 -11.82 -8.42
C GLY A 117 7.96 -12.44 -9.56
N GLU A 118 6.64 -12.53 -9.43
CA GLU A 118 5.77 -13.08 -10.46
C GLU A 118 5.34 -11.98 -11.46
N ILE A 119 5.35 -12.33 -12.75
CA ILE A 119 4.70 -11.54 -13.81
C ILE A 119 3.65 -12.43 -14.45
N LYS A 120 2.41 -11.92 -14.55
CA LYS A 120 1.28 -12.69 -15.07
C LYS A 120 0.64 -11.98 -16.26
N LYS A 121 0.44 -12.72 -17.34
CA LYS A 121 -0.29 -12.24 -18.52
C LYS A 121 -1.70 -12.81 -18.51
N VAL A 122 -2.70 -11.95 -18.68
CA VAL A 122 -4.13 -12.27 -18.70
C VAL A 122 -4.75 -11.72 -19.97
N SER A 123 -5.46 -12.58 -20.72
CA SER A 123 -6.33 -12.15 -21.82
C SER A 123 -7.71 -11.85 -21.25
N LEU A 124 -8.17 -10.62 -21.40
CA LEU A 124 -9.47 -10.17 -20.90
C LEU A 124 -10.61 -10.59 -21.85
N LYS A 125 -11.85 -10.55 -21.35
CA LYS A 125 -13.04 -10.98 -22.12
C LYS A 125 -13.31 -10.18 -23.38
N ASP A 126 -12.82 -8.93 -23.45
CA ASP A 126 -12.93 -8.05 -24.62
C ASP A 126 -11.79 -8.24 -25.63
N GLY A 127 -10.85 -9.16 -25.37
CA GLY A 127 -9.65 -9.39 -26.16
C GLY A 127 -8.45 -8.50 -25.79
N SER A 128 -8.61 -7.57 -24.86
CA SER A 128 -7.48 -6.77 -24.34
C SER A 128 -6.49 -7.65 -23.59
N GLN A 129 -5.21 -7.26 -23.63
CA GLN A 129 -4.14 -7.94 -22.89
C GLN A 129 -3.77 -7.13 -21.66
N LEU A 130 -3.78 -7.79 -20.51
CA LEU A 130 -3.34 -7.27 -19.23
C LEU A 130 -2.07 -8.03 -18.82
N ILE A 131 -0.97 -7.32 -18.53
CA ILE A 131 0.22 -7.90 -17.89
C ILE A 131 0.38 -7.24 -16.53
N MET A 132 0.46 -8.06 -15.50
CA MET A 132 0.60 -7.65 -14.11
C MET A 132 2.05 -7.85 -13.68
N ALA A 133 2.65 -6.84 -13.07
CA ALA A 133 4.01 -6.91 -12.50
C ALA A 133 4.01 -7.66 -11.17
N SER A 134 5.15 -7.68 -10.50
CA SER A 134 5.36 -8.24 -9.17
C SER A 134 4.46 -7.57 -8.12
N ASP A 135 3.87 -8.37 -7.22
CA ASP A 135 3.06 -7.94 -6.07
C ASP A 135 1.91 -6.99 -6.48
N CYS A 136 1.15 -7.40 -7.49
CA CYS A 136 0.10 -6.60 -8.12
C CYS A 136 -1.28 -7.20 -7.84
N TYR A 137 -2.28 -6.34 -7.59
CA TYR A 137 -3.66 -6.71 -7.23
C TYR A 137 -4.64 -5.93 -8.09
N VAL A 138 -5.54 -6.64 -8.76
CA VAL A 138 -6.43 -6.09 -9.78
C VAL A 138 -7.81 -6.71 -9.70
N ASP A 139 -8.86 -5.87 -9.79
CA ASP A 139 -10.23 -6.30 -10.07
C ASP A 139 -10.63 -5.94 -11.49
N VAL A 140 -11.46 -6.77 -12.12
CA VAL A 140 -11.94 -6.58 -13.49
C VAL A 140 -13.46 -6.55 -13.51
N ASN A 141 -14.04 -5.39 -13.78
CA ASN A 141 -15.48 -5.19 -13.83
C ASN A 141 -15.94 -4.67 -15.21
N PHE A 142 -16.33 -5.58 -16.10
CA PHE A 142 -16.84 -5.25 -17.42
C PHE A 142 -18.36 -5.30 -17.43
N THR A 143 -18.97 -4.14 -17.68
CA THR A 143 -20.43 -3.99 -17.79
C THR A 143 -20.85 -3.73 -19.23
N GLN A 144 -22.13 -3.48 -19.46
CA GLN A 144 -22.64 -3.04 -20.77
C GLN A 144 -22.20 -1.61 -21.13
N GLU A 145 -21.82 -0.80 -20.15
CA GLU A 145 -21.49 0.62 -20.32
C GLU A 145 -20.00 0.89 -20.35
N LYS A 146 -19.19 0.13 -19.57
CA LYS A 146 -17.76 0.36 -19.43
C LYS A 146 -16.98 -0.93 -19.24
N ARG A 147 -15.69 -0.88 -19.61
CA ARG A 147 -14.68 -1.90 -19.33
C ARG A 147 -13.75 -1.34 -18.27
N GLN A 148 -13.97 -1.74 -17.04
CA GLN A 148 -13.26 -1.17 -15.88
C GLN A 148 -12.28 -2.16 -15.30
N ILE A 149 -11.07 -1.69 -15.02
CA ILE A 149 -10.05 -2.35 -14.20
C ILE A 149 -9.80 -1.47 -12.98
N LYS A 150 -9.86 -2.04 -11.78
CA LYS A 150 -9.42 -1.37 -10.55
C LYS A 150 -8.02 -1.88 -10.19
N LEU A 151 -7.01 -1.02 -10.29
CA LEU A 151 -5.67 -1.28 -9.79
C LEU A 151 -5.62 -0.95 -8.29
N ILE A 152 -5.62 -1.99 -7.46
CA ILE A 152 -5.57 -1.85 -6.00
C ILE A 152 -4.14 -1.53 -5.56
N ASP A 153 -3.15 -2.25 -6.11
CA ASP A 153 -1.72 -2.01 -5.87
C ASP A 153 -0.85 -2.62 -6.97
N GLY A 154 0.39 -2.15 -7.11
CA GLY A 154 1.37 -2.68 -8.07
C GLY A 154 1.43 -1.90 -9.38
N GLU A 155 1.76 -2.60 -10.45
CA GLU A 155 1.92 -2.04 -11.80
C GLU A 155 1.29 -2.98 -12.84
N ILE A 156 0.57 -2.39 -13.78
CA ILE A 156 -0.03 -3.11 -14.92
C ILE A 156 0.39 -2.47 -16.24
N TYR A 157 0.57 -3.33 -17.24
CA TYR A 157 0.64 -2.93 -18.65
C TYR A 157 -0.64 -3.41 -19.34
N ILE A 158 -1.21 -2.55 -20.15
CA ILE A 158 -2.45 -2.81 -20.87
C ILE A 158 -2.26 -2.53 -22.36
N GLU A 159 -2.72 -3.48 -23.17
CA GLU A 159 -2.96 -3.29 -24.58
C GLU A 159 -4.45 -3.48 -24.84
N THR A 160 -5.16 -2.39 -25.14
CA THR A 160 -6.61 -2.42 -25.33
C THR A 160 -7.00 -2.95 -26.68
N ALA A 161 -7.96 -3.87 -26.74
CA ALA A 161 -8.64 -4.28 -27.95
C ALA A 161 -9.67 -3.24 -28.41
N LYS A 162 -9.99 -3.26 -29.72
CA LYS A 162 -11.12 -2.51 -30.23
C LYS A 162 -12.42 -3.11 -29.72
N ASP A 163 -13.29 -2.27 -29.16
CA ASP A 163 -14.60 -2.69 -28.65
C ASP A 163 -15.70 -2.37 -29.67
N ALA A 164 -16.45 -3.38 -30.09
CA ALA A 164 -17.55 -3.20 -31.04
C ALA A 164 -18.68 -2.33 -30.51
N GLN A 165 -18.82 -2.24 -29.19
CA GLN A 165 -19.82 -1.41 -28.50
C GLN A 165 -19.29 -0.03 -28.14
N HIS A 166 -18.04 0.29 -28.48
CA HIS A 166 -17.37 1.56 -28.15
C HIS A 166 -17.38 1.92 -26.66
N ARG A 167 -17.43 0.91 -25.77
CA ARG A 167 -17.37 1.14 -24.33
C ARG A 167 -15.99 1.66 -23.93
N PRO A 168 -15.91 2.70 -23.08
CA PRO A 168 -14.64 3.20 -22.59
C PRO A 168 -13.92 2.10 -21.79
N PHE A 169 -12.58 2.06 -21.92
CA PHE A 169 -11.70 1.24 -21.10
C PHE A 169 -11.05 2.12 -20.03
N ILE A 170 -11.37 1.86 -18.77
CA ILE A 170 -10.99 2.73 -17.65
C ILE A 170 -10.17 1.91 -16.65
N VAL A 171 -9.03 2.44 -16.24
CA VAL A 171 -8.27 1.97 -15.08
C VAL A 171 -8.53 2.90 -13.92
N GLU A 172 -9.20 2.41 -12.91
CA GLU A 172 -9.37 3.11 -11.63
C GLU A 172 -8.21 2.81 -10.70
N THR A 173 -7.74 3.82 -10.02
CA THR A 173 -6.72 3.75 -8.97
C THR A 173 -7.23 4.50 -7.74
N LYS A 174 -6.52 4.41 -6.64
CA LYS A 174 -6.82 5.18 -5.44
C LYS A 174 -6.77 6.70 -5.64
N ASN A 175 -6.03 7.17 -6.64
CA ASN A 175 -5.79 8.58 -6.89
C ASN A 175 -6.70 9.17 -7.99
N GLY A 176 -7.47 8.33 -8.69
CA GLY A 176 -8.34 8.72 -9.79
C GLY A 176 -8.34 7.70 -10.93
N SER A 177 -8.74 8.12 -12.13
CA SER A 177 -8.95 7.25 -13.27
C SER A 177 -8.05 7.58 -14.46
N VAL A 178 -7.79 6.54 -15.28
CA VAL A 178 -7.06 6.61 -16.55
C VAL A 178 -7.91 5.97 -17.62
N GLU A 179 -8.47 6.75 -18.54
CA GLU A 179 -9.26 6.29 -19.68
C GLU A 179 -8.36 6.04 -20.89
N ALA A 180 -8.44 4.86 -21.44
CA ALA A 180 -7.66 4.45 -22.62
C ALA A 180 -8.35 4.89 -23.92
N LEU A 181 -7.60 5.53 -24.80
CA LEU A 181 -8.07 5.97 -26.12
C LEU A 181 -7.51 5.05 -27.24
N GLY A 182 -7.64 3.70 -27.04
CA GLY A 182 -7.17 2.70 -27.97
C GLY A 182 -5.64 2.50 -27.93
N THR A 183 -5.05 2.13 -26.80
CA THR A 183 -3.67 2.43 -26.43
C THR A 183 -2.90 1.25 -25.84
N GLN A 184 -1.56 1.39 -25.80
CA GLN A 184 -0.63 0.61 -25.00
C GLN A 184 -0.03 1.53 -23.91
N PHE A 185 -0.23 1.20 -22.66
CA PHE A 185 0.18 2.04 -21.53
C PHE A 185 0.43 1.23 -20.27
N THR A 186 1.15 1.82 -19.31
CA THR A 186 1.25 1.30 -17.95
C THR A 186 0.62 2.24 -16.97
N VAL A 187 0.04 1.66 -15.92
CA VAL A 187 -0.41 2.35 -14.72
C VAL A 187 0.27 1.70 -13.52
N ARG A 188 0.94 2.50 -12.70
CA ARG A 188 1.64 2.04 -11.50
C ARG A 188 1.24 2.87 -10.29
N GLN A 189 0.83 2.20 -9.23
CA GLN A 189 0.71 2.80 -7.92
C GLN A 189 2.10 2.92 -7.31
N GLU A 190 2.69 4.14 -7.30
CA GLU A 190 4.06 4.34 -6.75
C GLU A 190 4.07 4.25 -5.23
N ASN A 191 3.01 4.77 -4.59
CA ASN A 191 2.74 4.71 -3.15
C ASN A 191 1.25 5.03 -2.93
N SER A 192 0.81 5.13 -1.68
CA SER A 192 -0.59 5.46 -1.36
C SER A 192 -1.08 6.82 -1.89
N GLU A 193 -0.19 7.71 -2.27
CA GLU A 193 -0.50 9.09 -2.61
C GLU A 193 -0.32 9.40 -4.09
N GLN A 194 0.34 8.53 -4.86
CA GLN A 194 0.72 8.87 -6.23
C GLN A 194 0.62 7.70 -7.19
N THR A 195 0.00 7.94 -8.33
CA THR A 195 -0.07 7.04 -9.49
C THR A 195 0.76 7.57 -10.64
N LYS A 196 1.48 6.68 -11.32
CA LYS A 196 2.29 6.96 -12.50
C LYS A 196 1.68 6.33 -13.73
N VAL A 197 1.63 7.08 -14.81
CA VAL A 197 1.16 6.62 -16.13
C VAL A 197 2.23 6.83 -17.18
N LYS A 198 2.44 5.82 -18.04
CA LYS A 198 3.31 5.91 -19.21
C LYS A 198 2.55 5.46 -20.44
N VAL A 199 2.66 6.17 -21.57
CA VAL A 199 1.95 5.85 -22.81
C VAL A 199 2.93 5.47 -23.90
N TYR A 200 2.82 4.23 -24.39
CA TYR A 200 3.69 3.68 -25.43
C TYR A 200 3.07 3.79 -26.84
N LYS A 201 1.73 3.82 -26.92
CA LYS A 201 1.01 3.95 -28.19
C LYS A 201 -0.27 4.73 -28.00
N HIS A 202 -0.59 5.65 -28.92
CA HIS A 202 -1.76 6.54 -28.90
C HIS A 202 -1.82 7.47 -27.68
N ALA A 203 -2.92 7.46 -26.90
CA ALA A 203 -3.13 8.39 -25.80
C ALA A 203 -4.02 7.83 -24.70
N VAL A 204 -3.92 8.38 -23.50
CA VAL A 204 -4.85 8.18 -22.40
C VAL A 204 -5.32 9.52 -21.85
N ALA A 205 -6.49 9.54 -21.19
CA ALA A 205 -6.95 10.70 -20.43
C ALA A 205 -6.86 10.37 -18.93
N ILE A 206 -6.25 11.26 -18.14
CA ILE A 206 -6.08 11.14 -16.69
C ILE A 206 -7.07 12.09 -16.03
N GLU A 207 -7.82 11.60 -15.04
CA GLU A 207 -8.75 12.36 -14.21
C GLU A 207 -8.49 12.03 -12.73
N PRO A 208 -7.98 12.97 -11.92
CA PRO A 208 -7.81 12.77 -10.48
C PRO A 208 -9.16 12.65 -9.77
N GLU A 209 -9.20 11.88 -8.67
CA GLU A 209 -10.42 11.57 -7.92
C GLU A 209 -11.14 12.83 -7.38
N ASN A 210 -10.38 13.80 -6.88
CA ASN A 210 -10.89 15.01 -6.23
C ASN A 210 -10.66 16.28 -7.09
N SER A 211 -10.70 16.16 -8.41
CA SER A 211 -10.48 17.28 -9.33
C SER A 211 -11.31 17.11 -10.62
N SER A 212 -11.84 18.19 -11.14
CA SER A 212 -12.49 18.21 -12.46
C SER A 212 -11.49 18.37 -13.62
N LYS A 213 -10.18 18.37 -13.34
CA LYS A 213 -9.16 18.50 -14.37
C LYS A 213 -8.99 17.20 -15.11
N ARG A 214 -9.03 17.26 -16.45
CA ARG A 214 -8.73 16.16 -17.35
C ARG A 214 -7.51 16.51 -18.19
N GLN A 215 -6.50 15.63 -18.22
CA GLN A 215 -5.30 15.82 -19.02
C GLN A 215 -5.10 14.62 -19.97
N ILE A 216 -4.89 14.91 -21.26
CA ILE A 216 -4.53 13.89 -22.24
C ILE A 216 -3.02 13.72 -22.24
N LEU A 217 -2.59 12.49 -21.98
CA LEU A 217 -1.20 12.07 -22.08
C LEU A 217 -1.02 11.30 -23.40
N LYS A 218 -0.09 11.74 -24.22
CA LYS A 218 0.14 11.19 -25.58
C LYS A 218 1.27 10.15 -25.58
N GLN A 219 1.38 9.43 -26.67
CA GLN A 219 2.49 8.51 -26.92
C GLN A 219 3.85 9.16 -26.65
N GLY A 220 4.75 8.40 -26.01
CA GLY A 220 6.08 8.86 -25.63
C GLY A 220 6.11 9.78 -24.42
N GLN A 221 4.99 9.89 -23.68
CA GLN A 221 4.89 10.70 -22.48
C GLN A 221 4.60 9.87 -21.24
N ARG A 222 5.01 10.44 -20.09
CA ARG A 222 4.68 9.96 -18.74
C ARG A 222 4.20 11.13 -17.88
N ALA A 223 3.34 10.82 -16.92
CA ALA A 223 2.91 11.76 -15.88
C ALA A 223 2.70 11.02 -14.56
N PHE A 224 2.71 11.79 -13.49
CA PHE A 224 2.27 11.37 -12.16
C PHE A 224 1.00 12.13 -11.81
N PHE A 225 0.13 11.52 -11.05
CA PHE A 225 -1.02 12.21 -10.48
C PHE A 225 -1.34 11.69 -9.08
N ASP A 226 -1.89 12.57 -8.29
CA ASP A 226 -2.50 12.30 -6.99
C ASP A 226 -4.02 12.56 -7.07
N GLU A 227 -4.71 12.53 -5.94
CA GLU A 227 -6.16 12.76 -5.89
C GLU A 227 -6.60 14.15 -6.40
N LYS A 228 -5.71 15.14 -6.54
CA LYS A 228 -6.04 16.54 -6.87
C LYS A 228 -5.28 17.09 -8.07
N TYR A 229 -4.05 16.61 -8.29
CA TYR A 229 -3.12 17.24 -9.23
C TYR A 229 -2.56 16.21 -10.22
N ILE A 230 -2.35 16.68 -11.46
CA ILE A 230 -1.62 15.96 -12.49
C ILE A 230 -0.32 16.73 -12.74
N SER A 231 0.81 16.02 -12.72
CA SER A 231 2.10 16.62 -13.03
C SER A 231 2.16 17.06 -14.49
N LYS A 232 3.11 17.93 -14.82
CA LYS A 232 3.47 18.19 -16.22
C LYS A 232 3.85 16.86 -16.90
N ALA A 233 3.39 16.69 -18.15
CA ALA A 233 3.82 15.57 -18.98
C ALA A 233 5.33 15.64 -19.25
N LEU A 234 6.03 14.53 -19.02
CA LEU A 234 7.46 14.38 -19.26
C LEU A 234 7.69 13.34 -20.37
N PRO A 235 8.78 13.42 -21.13
CA PRO A 235 9.11 12.38 -22.10
C PRO A 235 9.42 11.03 -21.43
N LEU A 236 9.27 9.95 -22.18
CA LEU A 236 9.58 8.58 -21.71
C LEU A 236 11.08 8.24 -21.76
N ASP A 237 11.92 9.04 -22.42
CA ASP A 237 13.37 8.84 -22.51
C ASP A 237 13.75 7.39 -22.91
N ASN A 238 13.18 6.86 -23.99
CA ASN A 238 13.36 5.48 -24.48
C ASN A 238 12.93 4.36 -23.50
N ASP A 239 12.17 4.71 -22.45
CA ASP A 239 11.68 3.78 -21.43
C ASP A 239 10.54 2.90 -22.01
N GLN A 240 10.88 1.73 -22.51
CA GLN A 240 9.94 0.71 -22.96
C GLN A 240 9.53 -0.19 -21.78
N PRO A 241 8.38 -0.88 -21.84
CA PRO A 241 7.91 -1.75 -20.75
C PRO A 241 8.66 -3.10 -20.72
N TYR A 242 10.02 -3.06 -20.69
CA TYR A 242 10.86 -4.26 -20.73
C TYR A 242 10.57 -5.24 -19.58
N TRP A 243 10.04 -4.74 -18.46
CA TRP A 243 9.65 -5.60 -17.34
C TRP A 243 8.61 -6.66 -17.75
N THR A 244 7.76 -6.39 -18.74
CA THR A 244 6.80 -7.38 -19.30
C THR A 244 7.49 -8.61 -19.90
N GLN A 245 8.79 -8.47 -20.23
CA GLN A 245 9.68 -9.52 -20.70
C GLN A 245 10.66 -9.98 -19.61
N GLN A 246 10.42 -9.63 -18.35
CA GLN A 246 11.27 -9.94 -17.19
C GLN A 246 12.68 -9.29 -17.26
N LEU A 247 12.79 -8.15 -17.92
CA LEU A 247 14.02 -7.39 -18.05
C LEU A 247 13.91 -6.00 -17.44
N LEU A 248 14.97 -5.55 -16.79
CA LEU A 248 15.20 -4.17 -16.39
C LEU A 248 16.32 -3.61 -17.27
N VAL A 249 15.98 -2.70 -18.18
CA VAL A 249 16.93 -2.01 -19.05
C VAL A 249 17.12 -0.61 -18.52
N VAL A 250 18.33 -0.26 -18.18
CA VAL A 250 18.68 1.04 -17.58
C VAL A 250 19.83 1.68 -18.33
N ASP A 251 19.76 3.02 -18.45
CA ASP A 251 20.82 3.82 -19.00
C ASP A 251 21.06 5.03 -18.10
N GLN A 252 22.28 5.13 -17.57
CA GLN A 252 22.72 6.18 -16.65
C GLN A 252 21.81 6.38 -15.41
N TRP A 253 21.18 5.30 -14.93
CA TRP A 253 20.37 5.39 -13.72
C TRP A 253 21.23 5.40 -12.45
N PRO A 254 20.81 6.16 -11.41
CA PRO A 254 21.43 6.03 -10.09
C PRO A 254 21.31 4.60 -9.57
N LEU A 255 22.36 4.08 -8.93
CA LEU A 255 22.39 2.72 -8.37
C LEU A 255 21.19 2.48 -7.43
N GLN A 256 20.86 3.46 -6.58
CA GLN A 256 19.70 3.35 -5.70
C GLN A 256 18.41 3.03 -6.49
N LYS A 257 18.16 3.75 -7.58
CA LYS A 257 16.96 3.51 -8.41
C LYS A 257 16.96 2.13 -9.06
N VAL A 258 18.12 1.62 -9.47
CA VAL A 258 18.25 0.26 -10.02
C VAL A 258 17.94 -0.78 -8.95
N LEU A 259 18.45 -0.60 -7.74
CA LEU A 259 18.17 -1.48 -6.61
C LEU A 259 16.70 -1.43 -6.20
N ASP A 260 16.10 -0.23 -6.14
CA ASP A 260 14.67 -0.08 -5.85
C ASP A 260 13.80 -0.89 -6.83
N GLU A 261 14.10 -0.85 -8.14
CA GLU A 261 13.37 -1.62 -9.15
C GLU A 261 13.66 -3.14 -9.06
N LEU A 262 14.90 -3.58 -8.77
CA LEU A 262 15.22 -5.00 -8.58
C LEU A 262 14.51 -5.58 -7.33
N PHE A 263 14.46 -4.82 -6.24
CA PHE A 263 13.82 -5.25 -5.01
C PHE A 263 12.29 -5.30 -5.08
N ARG A 264 11.67 -4.72 -6.09
CA ARG A 264 10.25 -4.98 -6.39
C ARG A 264 9.99 -6.44 -6.78
N TYR A 265 11.00 -7.12 -7.32
CA TYR A 265 10.91 -8.51 -7.79
C TYR A 265 11.58 -9.51 -6.83
N LYS A 266 12.07 -9.04 -5.70
CA LYS A 266 12.72 -9.84 -4.66
C LYS A 266 12.12 -9.53 -3.29
N LYS A 267 11.88 -10.55 -2.48
CA LYS A 267 11.49 -10.35 -1.08
C LYS A 267 12.64 -9.79 -0.26
N GLY A 268 12.33 -8.84 0.61
CA GLY A 268 13.30 -8.24 1.53
C GLY A 268 13.58 -6.79 1.23
N THR A 269 14.63 -6.28 1.85
CA THR A 269 15.07 -4.89 1.75
C THR A 269 16.59 -4.83 1.71
N TYR A 270 17.14 -3.65 1.38
CA TYR A 270 18.58 -3.43 1.35
C TYR A 270 18.95 -2.16 2.10
N HIS A 271 20.17 -2.14 2.60
CA HIS A 271 20.87 -0.95 3.05
C HIS A 271 21.99 -0.61 2.05
N LEU A 272 22.00 0.63 1.56
CA LEU A 272 23.00 1.11 0.60
C LEU A 272 23.82 2.22 1.24
N ALA A 273 25.14 2.07 1.22
CA ALA A 273 26.06 3.12 1.67
C ALA A 273 25.77 4.43 0.93
N PRO A 274 25.66 5.58 1.63
CA PRO A 274 25.21 6.85 1.04
C PRO A 274 26.00 7.32 -0.18
N GLU A 275 27.30 7.08 -0.19
CA GLU A 275 28.23 7.43 -1.27
C GLU A 275 27.98 6.67 -2.57
N LEU A 276 27.31 5.51 -2.52
CA LEU A 276 27.03 4.68 -3.68
C LEU A 276 25.72 5.05 -4.38
N LYS A 277 24.83 5.79 -3.73
CA LYS A 277 23.46 6.04 -4.20
C LYS A 277 23.39 6.59 -5.63
N ASN A 278 24.31 7.49 -5.98
CA ASN A 278 24.31 8.22 -7.24
C ASN A 278 25.24 7.66 -8.31
N ILE A 279 25.89 6.50 -8.07
CA ILE A 279 26.68 5.82 -9.09
C ILE A 279 25.80 5.52 -10.29
N LYS A 280 26.27 5.86 -11.49
CA LYS A 280 25.52 5.69 -12.73
C LYS A 280 25.69 4.27 -13.26
N ILE A 281 24.55 3.63 -13.48
CA ILE A 281 24.44 2.26 -13.94
C ILE A 281 23.78 2.25 -15.32
N SER A 282 24.43 1.54 -16.28
CA SER A 282 23.81 1.21 -17.58
C SER A 282 23.94 -0.30 -17.79
N GLY A 283 22.88 -0.92 -18.29
CA GLY A 283 22.86 -2.36 -18.53
C GLY A 283 21.47 -2.96 -18.62
N VAL A 284 21.46 -4.29 -18.80
CA VAL A 284 20.25 -5.11 -18.84
C VAL A 284 20.33 -6.13 -17.72
N PHE A 285 19.33 -6.14 -16.84
CA PHE A 285 19.28 -6.99 -15.66
C PHE A 285 18.05 -7.90 -15.72
N SER A 286 18.18 -9.12 -15.24
CA SER A 286 17.07 -10.08 -15.18
C SER A 286 16.19 -9.79 -13.96
N LEU A 287 14.89 -9.58 -14.18
CA LEU A 287 13.89 -9.53 -13.12
C LEU A 287 13.40 -10.92 -12.70
N LYS A 288 13.67 -11.94 -13.56
CA LYS A 288 13.39 -13.34 -13.23
C LYS A 288 14.35 -13.90 -12.18
N ASN A 289 15.59 -13.43 -12.21
CA ASN A 289 16.64 -13.82 -11.26
C ASN A 289 17.32 -12.56 -10.69
N PRO A 290 16.67 -11.85 -9.75
CA PRO A 290 17.19 -10.61 -9.19
C PRO A 290 18.52 -10.81 -8.43
N GLU A 291 18.73 -11.98 -7.81
CA GLU A 291 19.98 -12.32 -7.11
C GLU A 291 21.17 -12.28 -8.07
N GLN A 292 21.05 -12.94 -9.22
CA GLN A 292 22.11 -12.92 -10.24
C GLN A 292 22.37 -11.51 -10.75
N SER A 293 21.32 -10.70 -10.88
CA SER A 293 21.44 -9.30 -11.28
C SER A 293 22.19 -8.46 -10.23
N LEU A 294 21.96 -8.70 -8.95
CA LEU A 294 22.68 -8.07 -7.84
C LEU A 294 24.16 -8.49 -7.83
N GLU A 295 24.47 -9.77 -8.05
CA GLU A 295 25.85 -10.28 -8.16
C GLU A 295 26.59 -9.64 -9.34
N THR A 296 25.92 -9.52 -10.50
CA THR A 296 26.48 -8.85 -11.69
C THR A 296 26.79 -7.39 -11.42
N LEU A 297 25.86 -6.66 -10.75
CA LEU A 297 26.08 -5.28 -10.31
C LEU A 297 27.26 -5.17 -9.36
N ALA A 298 27.35 -6.06 -8.38
CA ALA A 298 28.41 -6.06 -7.39
C ALA A 298 29.78 -6.30 -8.04
N TYR A 299 29.87 -7.27 -8.95
CA TYR A 299 31.11 -7.55 -9.67
C TYR A 299 31.55 -6.36 -10.53
N SER A 300 30.63 -5.81 -11.33
CA SER A 300 30.92 -4.74 -12.30
C SER A 300 31.32 -3.41 -11.63
N HIS A 301 30.80 -3.14 -10.44
CA HIS A 301 31.01 -1.87 -9.73
C HIS A 301 31.83 -2.01 -8.44
N GLN A 302 32.50 -3.16 -8.24
CA GLN A 302 33.34 -3.44 -7.07
C GLN A 302 32.60 -3.20 -5.75
N LEU A 303 31.35 -3.70 -5.67
CA LEU A 303 30.54 -3.63 -4.47
C LEU A 303 30.72 -4.91 -3.65
N GLU A 304 30.55 -4.78 -2.35
CA GLU A 304 30.47 -5.89 -1.41
C GLU A 304 29.03 -6.10 -0.99
N LEU A 305 28.52 -7.32 -1.19
CA LEU A 305 27.18 -7.74 -0.79
C LEU A 305 27.29 -8.58 0.50
N THR A 306 26.73 -8.09 1.60
CA THR A 306 26.69 -8.81 2.88
C THR A 306 25.24 -9.12 3.23
N TYR A 307 24.86 -10.40 3.19
CA TYR A 307 23.53 -10.85 3.58
C TYR A 307 23.48 -11.09 5.09
N TYR A 308 22.72 -10.28 5.83
CA TYR A 308 22.44 -10.51 7.25
C TYR A 308 21.32 -11.55 7.45
N SER A 309 20.44 -11.66 6.47
CA SER A 309 19.40 -12.69 6.37
C SER A 309 18.96 -12.81 4.90
N PRO A 310 18.13 -13.80 4.53
CA PRO A 310 17.55 -13.89 3.18
C PRO A 310 16.77 -12.64 2.76
N TYR A 311 16.36 -11.79 3.73
CA TYR A 311 15.53 -10.60 3.52
C TYR A 311 16.25 -9.28 3.75
N LEU A 312 17.50 -9.30 4.21
CA LEU A 312 18.25 -8.07 4.51
C LEU A 312 19.64 -8.11 3.90
N LEU A 313 19.85 -7.27 2.90
CA LEU A 313 21.12 -7.11 2.18
C LEU A 313 21.78 -5.77 2.53
N ASN A 314 23.05 -5.80 2.88
CA ASN A 314 23.87 -4.60 3.02
C ASN A 314 24.83 -4.49 1.84
N ILE A 315 24.88 -3.30 1.22
CA ILE A 315 25.68 -3.00 0.02
C ILE A 315 26.63 -1.85 0.35
N LYS A 316 27.92 -2.12 0.27
CA LYS A 316 28.98 -1.12 0.48
C LYS A 316 30.06 -1.24 -0.60
N LYS A 317 30.96 -0.30 -0.65
CA LYS A 317 32.14 -0.39 -1.53
C LYS A 317 33.07 -1.49 -1.01
N ARG A 318 33.66 -2.25 -1.94
CA ARG A 318 34.66 -3.26 -1.61
C ARG A 318 35.95 -2.59 -1.17
#